data_f6675efeca3f39ede080ebeee9d1f0bc
#
_entry.id   f6675efeca3f39ede080ebeee9d1f0bc
#
_cell.length_a   1.000
_cell.length_b   1.000
_cell.length_c   1.000
_cell.angle_alpha   90.00
_cell.angle_beta   90.00
_cell.angle_gamma   90.00
#
_symmetry.space_group_name_H-M   'P 1'
#
loop_
_entity.id
_entity.type
_entity.pdbx_description
1 polymer ?
#
loop_
_entity_poly.entity_id
_entity_poly.type
_entity_poly.pdbx_seq_one_letter_code
_entity_poly.pdbx_strand_id
1 'polypeptide(L)'
;MNKLAVLAFSILLLLSTILWYLANGSLNEYLKSQIELQGHYYSGQEASLLRAEFSDNTNSAQLNQLTLANLTSYQAKNVLSVDQVFIELSAQQNSSLLTKIDKITLNKLIINIEENKEGVSNIEQLIQIISLTLAKDYPQSYPAISAKIYAQEHPELDAEQYAKNHPEVGVITEHTKAKKSRGKAKPKMMIAAFNIKELELNITKKGITQLVLKQNITVNNIGGTEGIEMNQIGGEILLNLLKLAQN
;
A
#
# COMPACT_ATOMS: atom_id res chain seq x y z
N MET A 1 -29.68 43.88 22.80
CA MET A 1 -28.64 43.00 22.23
C MET A 1 -28.05 43.66 20.99
N ASN A 2 -26.72 43.73 20.91
CA ASN A 2 -26.02 44.42 19.84
C ASN A 2 -26.17 43.63 18.54
N LYS A 3 -26.87 44.12 17.53
CA LYS A 3 -27.09 43.47 16.22
C LYS A 3 -25.79 42.99 15.57
N LEU A 4 -24.70 43.73 15.84
CA LEU A 4 -23.34 43.37 15.41
C LEU A 4 -22.79 42.11 16.10
N ALA A 5 -23.08 41.93 17.41
CA ALA A 5 -22.65 40.74 18.14
C ALA A 5 -23.40 39.47 17.67
N VAL A 6 -24.68 39.58 17.35
CA VAL A 6 -25.47 38.47 16.78
C VAL A 6 -24.95 38.08 15.40
N LEU A 7 -24.64 39.07 14.56
CA LEU A 7 -24.07 38.82 13.23
C LEU A 7 -22.68 38.12 13.31
N ALA A 8 -21.80 38.62 14.18
CA ALA A 8 -20.48 38.05 14.38
C ALA A 8 -20.55 36.61 14.90
N PHE A 9 -21.46 36.32 15.84
CA PHE A 9 -21.67 34.97 16.37
C PHE A 9 -22.22 34.01 15.30
N SER A 10 -23.17 34.49 14.46
CA SER A 10 -23.72 33.69 13.36
C SER A 10 -22.64 33.33 12.32
N ILE A 11 -21.76 34.28 11.96
CA ILE A 11 -20.65 34.03 11.05
C ILE A 11 -19.66 33.04 11.64
N LEU A 12 -19.34 33.15 12.95
CA LEU A 12 -18.41 32.25 13.63
C LEU A 12 -18.96 30.84 13.72
N LEU A 13 -20.26 30.68 13.96
CA LEU A 13 -20.96 29.40 13.99
C LEU A 13 -21.00 28.76 12.61
N LEU A 14 -21.23 29.53 11.57
CA LEU A 14 -21.23 29.08 10.18
C LEU A 14 -19.83 28.64 9.74
N LEU A 15 -18.79 29.42 10.08
CA LEU A 15 -17.39 29.05 9.83
C LEU A 15 -16.98 27.77 10.59
N SER A 16 -17.36 27.64 11.85
CA SER A 16 -17.05 26.42 12.61
C SER A 16 -17.76 25.19 12.07
N THR A 17 -19.00 25.32 11.56
CA THR A 17 -19.71 24.24 10.90
C THR A 17 -19.06 23.83 9.58
N ILE A 18 -18.64 24.81 8.78
CA ILE A 18 -17.89 24.57 7.53
C ILE A 18 -16.56 23.88 7.82
N LEU A 19 -15.80 24.38 8.81
CA LEU A 19 -14.52 23.79 9.21
C LEU A 19 -14.70 22.38 9.75
N TRP A 20 -15.73 22.12 10.54
CA TRP A 20 -16.06 20.78 11.04
C TRP A 20 -16.43 19.82 9.89
N TYR A 21 -17.24 20.28 8.93
CA TYR A 21 -17.61 19.51 7.75
C TYR A 21 -16.39 19.20 6.87
N LEU A 22 -15.53 20.19 6.63
CA LEU A 22 -14.28 20.03 5.88
C LEU A 22 -13.30 19.10 6.60
N ALA A 23 -13.20 19.17 7.93
CA ALA A 23 -12.29 18.33 8.69
C ALA A 23 -12.74 16.85 8.70
N ASN A 24 -14.01 16.57 8.90
CA ASN A 24 -14.51 15.20 8.99
C ASN A 24 -14.83 14.57 7.62
N GLY A 25 -15.46 15.30 6.71
CA GLY A 25 -15.78 14.78 5.38
C GLY A 25 -14.56 14.66 4.47
N SER A 26 -13.68 15.65 4.48
CA SER A 26 -12.51 15.70 3.60
C SER A 26 -11.45 14.66 3.96
N LEU A 27 -11.28 14.29 5.25
CA LEU A 27 -10.30 13.30 5.66
C LEU A 27 -10.68 11.89 5.16
N ASN A 28 -11.94 11.49 5.30
CA ASN A 28 -12.41 10.18 4.84
C ASN A 28 -12.31 10.06 3.30
N GLU A 29 -12.73 11.08 2.57
CA GLU A 29 -12.59 11.13 1.11
C GLU A 29 -11.12 11.18 0.68
N TYR A 30 -10.27 11.92 1.40
CA TYR A 30 -8.84 11.93 1.16
C TYR A 30 -8.21 10.56 1.36
N LEU A 31 -8.51 9.86 2.47
CA LEU A 31 -8.04 8.50 2.72
C LEU A 31 -8.48 7.54 1.61
N LYS A 32 -9.76 7.61 1.21
CA LYS A 32 -10.29 6.82 0.11
C LYS A 32 -9.48 7.07 -1.17
N SER A 33 -9.35 8.33 -1.57
CA SER A 33 -8.64 8.69 -2.80
C SER A 33 -7.17 8.28 -2.78
N GLN A 34 -6.49 8.37 -1.63
CA GLN A 34 -5.09 7.93 -1.51
C GLN A 34 -4.93 6.43 -1.64
N ILE A 35 -5.86 5.64 -1.07
CA ILE A 35 -5.84 4.18 -1.17
C ILE A 35 -6.07 3.74 -2.63
N GLU A 36 -7.07 4.34 -3.29
CA GLU A 36 -7.38 4.09 -4.71
C GLU A 36 -6.20 4.49 -5.61
N LEU A 37 -5.62 5.66 -5.38
CA LEU A 37 -4.47 6.16 -6.14
C LEU A 37 -3.24 5.26 -5.98
N GLN A 38 -2.89 4.86 -4.76
CA GLN A 38 -1.75 3.98 -4.52
C GLN A 38 -1.99 2.57 -5.09
N GLY A 39 -3.19 2.02 -4.93
CA GLY A 39 -3.56 0.75 -5.54
C GLY A 39 -3.37 0.75 -7.05
N HIS A 40 -3.87 1.79 -7.71
CA HIS A 40 -3.69 1.98 -9.15
C HIS A 40 -2.22 2.18 -9.54
N TYR A 41 -1.50 3.03 -8.81
CA TYR A 41 -0.11 3.36 -9.11
C TYR A 41 0.80 2.13 -9.13
N TYR A 42 0.69 1.27 -8.10
CA TYR A 42 1.56 0.10 -7.99
C TYR A 42 1.13 -1.06 -8.88
N SER A 43 -0.16 -1.30 -9.05
CA SER A 43 -0.65 -2.45 -9.80
C SER A 43 -0.92 -2.17 -11.29
N GLY A 44 -1.05 -0.89 -11.67
CA GLY A 44 -1.54 -0.50 -12.98
C GLY A 44 -3.03 -0.83 -13.20
N GLN A 45 -3.74 -1.30 -12.15
CA GLN A 45 -5.14 -1.70 -12.21
C GLN A 45 -6.01 -0.75 -11.41
N GLU A 46 -7.29 -0.66 -11.73
CA GLU A 46 -8.26 0.13 -10.98
C GLU A 46 -8.41 -0.44 -9.56
N ALA A 47 -8.13 0.39 -8.55
CA ALA A 47 -8.44 0.11 -7.16
C ALA A 47 -9.66 0.93 -6.76
N SER A 48 -10.60 0.31 -6.06
CA SER A 48 -11.84 0.96 -5.62
C SER A 48 -12.13 0.66 -4.16
N LEU A 49 -12.49 1.69 -3.41
CA LEU A 49 -12.91 1.62 -2.02
C LEU A 49 -14.28 2.24 -1.87
N LEU A 50 -15.25 1.50 -1.36
CA LEU A 50 -16.60 2.03 -1.19
C LEU A 50 -16.61 3.17 -0.15
N ARG A 51 -16.00 2.94 1.02
CA ARG A 51 -16.02 3.88 2.13
C ARG A 51 -14.80 3.76 3.03
N ALA A 52 -14.26 4.91 3.44
CA ALA A 52 -13.27 5.02 4.52
C ALA A 52 -13.87 5.81 5.68
N GLU A 53 -13.60 5.39 6.89
CA GLU A 53 -14.03 6.06 8.13
C GLU A 53 -12.85 6.11 9.09
N PHE A 54 -12.49 7.31 9.52
CA PHE A 54 -11.48 7.53 10.55
C PHE A 54 -12.14 7.99 11.84
N SER A 55 -11.68 7.47 12.97
CA SER A 55 -12.14 7.81 14.30
C SER A 55 -10.97 8.30 15.16
N ASP A 56 -10.95 9.60 15.47
CA ASP A 56 -9.96 10.21 16.35
C ASP A 56 -10.04 9.64 17.78
N ASN A 57 -11.25 9.36 18.27
CA ASN A 57 -11.46 8.89 19.64
C ASN A 57 -10.83 7.52 19.91
N THR A 58 -10.72 6.69 18.88
CA THR A 58 -10.17 5.33 18.98
C THR A 58 -8.85 5.17 18.26
N ASN A 59 -8.30 6.23 17.66
CA ASN A 59 -7.12 6.18 16.80
C ASN A 59 -7.19 5.03 15.80
N SER A 60 -8.33 4.89 15.13
CA SER A 60 -8.57 3.77 14.21
C SER A 60 -9.20 4.24 12.91
N ALA A 61 -9.03 3.43 11.88
CA ALA A 61 -9.74 3.59 10.62
C ALA A 61 -10.44 2.28 10.23
N GLN A 62 -11.56 2.41 9.56
CA GLN A 62 -12.28 1.30 8.94
C GLN A 62 -12.46 1.58 7.45
N LEU A 63 -12.13 0.57 6.64
CA LEU A 63 -12.31 0.60 5.20
C LEU A 63 -13.31 -0.49 4.83
N ASN A 64 -14.25 -0.18 3.95
CA ASN A 64 -15.29 -1.10 3.54
C ASN A 64 -15.23 -1.32 2.03
N GLN A 65 -15.30 -2.58 1.61
CA GLN A 65 -15.32 -3.04 0.22
C GLN A 65 -14.17 -2.46 -0.62
N LEU A 66 -12.95 -2.88 -0.27
CA LEU A 66 -11.77 -2.60 -1.07
C LEU A 66 -11.65 -3.66 -2.17
N THR A 67 -11.52 -3.24 -3.42
CA THR A 67 -11.32 -4.12 -4.57
C THR A 67 -10.14 -3.65 -5.42
N LEU A 68 -9.47 -4.60 -6.05
CA LEU A 68 -8.47 -4.37 -7.09
C LEU A 68 -8.92 -5.11 -8.35
N ALA A 69 -9.07 -4.38 -9.46
CA ALA A 69 -9.45 -4.98 -10.74
C ALA A 69 -8.39 -5.98 -11.21
N ASN A 70 -8.82 -6.98 -11.96
CA ASN A 70 -7.93 -7.95 -12.57
C ASN A 70 -7.30 -7.38 -13.85
N LEU A 71 -6.23 -8.02 -14.32
CA LEU A 71 -5.65 -7.74 -15.63
C LEU A 71 -6.67 -8.10 -16.73
N THR A 72 -6.71 -7.31 -17.79
CA THR A 72 -7.73 -7.43 -18.87
C THR A 72 -7.71 -8.75 -19.61
N SER A 73 -6.62 -9.51 -19.54
CA SER A 73 -6.48 -10.84 -20.15
C SER A 73 -7.12 -11.99 -19.36
N TYR A 74 -7.70 -11.70 -18.18
CA TYR A 74 -8.29 -12.68 -17.28
C TYR A 74 -9.80 -12.45 -17.12
N GLN A 75 -10.53 -13.46 -16.62
CA GLN A 75 -12.01 -13.46 -16.63
C GLN A 75 -12.63 -12.83 -15.38
N ALA A 76 -12.07 -13.09 -14.21
CA ALA A 76 -12.59 -12.51 -12.98
C ALA A 76 -12.46 -10.98 -13.03
N LYS A 77 -13.52 -10.27 -12.66
CA LYS A 77 -13.53 -8.80 -12.64
C LYS A 77 -12.46 -8.23 -11.72
N ASN A 78 -12.33 -8.79 -10.52
CA ASN A 78 -11.37 -8.35 -9.51
C ASN A 78 -10.37 -9.48 -9.22
N VAL A 79 -9.11 -9.13 -9.10
CA VAL A 79 -8.08 -10.07 -8.62
C VAL A 79 -8.13 -10.19 -7.11
N LEU A 80 -8.46 -9.09 -6.42
CA LEU A 80 -8.50 -9.00 -4.96
C LEU A 80 -9.75 -8.28 -4.51
N SER A 81 -10.41 -8.79 -3.46
CA SER A 81 -11.53 -8.14 -2.80
C SER A 81 -11.43 -8.32 -1.29
N VAL A 82 -11.66 -7.25 -0.53
CA VAL A 82 -11.69 -7.26 0.94
C VAL A 82 -12.98 -6.63 1.41
N ASP A 83 -13.75 -7.32 2.24
CA ASP A 83 -15.02 -6.79 2.76
C ASP A 83 -14.78 -5.63 3.73
N GLN A 84 -13.94 -5.85 4.73
CA GLN A 84 -13.63 -4.86 5.76
C GLN A 84 -12.16 -4.93 6.16
N VAL A 85 -11.56 -3.74 6.33
CA VAL A 85 -10.22 -3.57 6.89
C VAL A 85 -10.34 -2.70 8.13
N PHE A 86 -9.80 -3.16 9.25
CA PHE A 86 -9.66 -2.39 10.49
C PHE A 86 -8.20 -2.03 10.69
N ILE A 87 -7.92 -0.76 10.95
CA ILE A 87 -6.58 -0.23 11.16
C ILE A 87 -6.53 0.39 12.56
N GLU A 88 -5.61 -0.07 13.39
CA GLU A 88 -5.36 0.43 14.74
C GLU A 88 -4.02 1.19 14.74
N LEU A 89 -4.08 2.51 14.95
CA LEU A 89 -2.90 3.37 15.02
C LEU A 89 -2.32 3.36 16.43
N SER A 90 -1.00 3.37 16.54
CA SER A 90 -0.34 3.42 17.86
C SER A 90 -0.56 4.78 18.54
N ALA A 91 -1.04 4.74 19.77
CA ALA A 91 -1.18 5.94 20.61
C ALA A 91 0.17 6.48 21.11
N GLN A 92 1.23 5.67 21.12
CA GLN A 92 2.46 5.97 21.88
C GLN A 92 3.65 6.51 21.08
N GLN A 93 3.65 6.46 19.75
CA GLN A 93 4.86 6.77 18.95
C GLN A 93 4.60 7.42 17.60
N ASN A 94 3.72 8.38 17.56
CA ASN A 94 3.65 9.22 16.36
C ASN A 94 4.66 10.36 16.51
N SER A 95 5.92 10.10 16.11
CA SER A 95 6.84 11.19 15.85
C SER A 95 6.46 11.84 14.50
N SER A 96 6.82 13.10 14.31
CA SER A 96 6.58 13.79 13.01
C SER A 96 7.19 13.07 11.80
N LEU A 97 8.01 12.03 12.02
CA LEU A 97 8.75 11.30 10.99
C LEU A 97 8.43 9.81 10.90
N LEU A 98 7.79 9.21 11.92
CA LEU A 98 7.45 7.79 11.93
C LEU A 98 6.01 7.60 12.41
N THR A 99 5.16 7.07 11.53
CA THR A 99 3.80 6.62 11.87
C THR A 99 3.83 5.12 12.09
N LYS A 100 3.41 4.68 13.28
CA LYS A 100 3.28 3.26 13.61
C LYS A 100 1.81 2.85 13.56
N ILE A 101 1.53 1.82 12.78
CA ILE A 101 0.27 1.08 12.80
C ILE A 101 0.50 -0.16 13.66
N ASP A 102 -0.23 -0.27 14.77
CA ASP A 102 -0.10 -1.41 15.66
C ASP A 102 -0.67 -2.67 15.01
N LYS A 103 -1.80 -2.52 14.30
CA LYS A 103 -2.45 -3.67 13.68
C LYS A 103 -3.33 -3.29 12.51
N ILE A 104 -3.28 -4.13 11.48
CA ILE A 104 -4.27 -4.15 10.40
C ILE A 104 -4.97 -5.51 10.47
N THR A 105 -6.31 -5.51 10.40
CA THR A 105 -7.12 -6.72 10.37
C THR A 105 -8.03 -6.71 9.15
N LEU A 106 -7.88 -7.71 8.28
CA LEU A 106 -8.81 -7.99 7.18
C LEU A 106 -9.82 -9.03 7.64
N ASN A 107 -11.11 -8.74 7.50
CA ASN A 107 -12.16 -9.67 7.90
C ASN A 107 -12.24 -10.86 6.94
N LYS A 108 -12.45 -10.55 5.64
CA LYS A 108 -12.47 -11.53 4.56
C LYS A 108 -11.68 -11.00 3.39
N LEU A 109 -10.67 -11.74 2.96
CA LEU A 109 -9.87 -11.48 1.77
C LEU A 109 -10.17 -12.56 0.74
N ILE A 110 -10.60 -12.17 -0.46
CA ILE A 110 -10.82 -13.06 -1.60
C ILE A 110 -9.75 -12.75 -2.64
N ILE A 111 -9.04 -13.75 -3.12
CA ILE A 111 -8.07 -13.63 -4.22
C ILE A 111 -8.47 -14.59 -5.34
N ASN A 112 -8.68 -14.06 -6.53
CA ASN A 112 -8.98 -14.83 -7.74
C ASN A 112 -7.68 -15.08 -8.52
N ILE A 113 -7.27 -16.32 -8.58
CA ILE A 113 -6.06 -16.80 -9.24
C ILE A 113 -6.46 -17.44 -10.55
N GLU A 114 -5.99 -16.93 -11.66
CA GLU A 114 -6.30 -17.44 -12.99
C GLU A 114 -5.04 -17.62 -13.82
N GLU A 115 -5.00 -18.69 -14.60
CA GLU A 115 -3.98 -18.89 -15.64
C GLU A 115 -4.53 -18.53 -17.02
N ASN A 116 -3.76 -17.77 -17.79
CA ASN A 116 -4.10 -17.48 -19.18
C ASN A 116 -3.80 -18.71 -20.08
N LYS A 117 -4.05 -18.57 -21.38
CA LYS A 117 -3.82 -19.66 -22.37
C LYS A 117 -2.35 -20.10 -22.47
N GLU A 118 -1.43 -19.25 -22.05
CA GLU A 118 0.03 -19.47 -22.05
C GLU A 118 0.51 -20.10 -20.73
N GLY A 119 -0.40 -20.31 -19.77
CA GLY A 119 -0.09 -20.87 -18.44
C GLY A 119 0.48 -19.85 -17.48
N VAL A 120 0.40 -18.54 -17.78
CA VAL A 120 0.89 -17.48 -16.90
C VAL A 120 -0.21 -17.05 -15.94
N SER A 121 0.12 -16.95 -14.65
CA SER A 121 -0.82 -16.52 -13.62
C SER A 121 -0.99 -15.01 -13.58
N ASN A 122 -2.24 -14.53 -13.38
CA ASN A 122 -2.52 -13.12 -13.09
C ASN A 122 -1.78 -12.62 -11.85
N ILE A 123 -1.64 -13.46 -10.83
CA ILE A 123 -0.93 -13.13 -9.59
C ILE A 123 0.57 -12.92 -9.86
N GLU A 124 1.20 -13.79 -10.64
CA GLU A 124 2.62 -13.66 -11.01
C GLU A 124 2.89 -12.38 -11.78
N GLN A 125 2.03 -12.05 -12.76
CA GLN A 125 2.14 -10.81 -13.53
C GLN A 125 1.99 -9.57 -12.63
N LEU A 126 1.01 -9.56 -11.73
CA LEU A 126 0.81 -8.43 -10.81
C LEU A 126 1.97 -8.29 -9.81
N ILE A 127 2.48 -9.39 -9.26
CA ILE A 127 3.67 -9.36 -8.40
C ILE A 127 4.85 -8.77 -9.16
N GLN A 128 5.04 -9.14 -10.42
CA GLN A 128 6.09 -8.58 -11.25
C GLN A 128 5.91 -7.07 -11.47
N ILE A 129 4.72 -6.62 -11.86
CA ILE A 129 4.40 -5.20 -12.08
C ILE A 129 4.68 -4.39 -10.81
N ILE A 130 4.14 -4.82 -9.67
CA ILE A 130 4.31 -4.13 -8.39
C ILE A 130 5.78 -4.09 -7.97
N SER A 131 6.49 -5.22 -8.12
CA SER A 131 7.91 -5.31 -7.76
C SER A 131 8.79 -4.40 -8.63
N LEU A 132 8.49 -4.29 -9.94
CA LEU A 132 9.19 -3.39 -10.86
C LEU A 132 8.92 -1.92 -10.50
N THR A 133 7.67 -1.56 -10.19
CA THR A 133 7.30 -0.20 -9.77
C THR A 133 7.99 0.17 -8.45
N LEU A 134 7.96 -0.72 -7.45
CA LEU A 134 8.67 -0.53 -6.19
C LEU A 134 10.18 -0.39 -6.38
N ALA A 135 10.78 -1.23 -7.23
CA ALA A 135 12.22 -1.17 -7.49
C ALA A 135 12.66 0.11 -8.23
N LYS A 136 11.79 0.64 -9.09
CA LYS A 136 12.03 1.91 -9.78
C LYS A 136 11.98 3.10 -8.81
N ASP A 137 10.99 3.13 -7.91
CA ASP A 137 10.81 4.23 -6.97
C ASP A 137 11.76 4.15 -5.76
N TYR A 138 12.08 2.92 -5.33
CA TYR A 138 12.88 2.63 -4.13
C TYR A 138 14.02 1.67 -4.44
N PRO A 139 14.97 2.05 -5.32
CA PRO A 139 16.05 1.17 -5.77
C PRO A 139 16.92 0.63 -4.62
N GLN A 140 17.05 1.38 -3.54
CA GLN A 140 17.82 0.95 -2.36
C GLN A 140 17.13 -0.21 -1.61
N SER A 141 15.79 -0.27 -1.65
CA SER A 141 15.01 -1.36 -1.04
C SER A 141 14.96 -2.61 -1.92
N TYR A 142 15.19 -2.47 -3.24
CA TYR A 142 15.10 -3.54 -4.24
C TYR A 142 16.32 -3.61 -5.17
N PRO A 143 17.55 -3.69 -4.64
CA PRO A 143 18.78 -3.52 -5.43
C PRO A 143 18.89 -4.52 -6.60
N ALA A 144 18.51 -5.79 -6.39
CA ALA A 144 18.62 -6.82 -7.42
C ALA A 144 17.69 -6.59 -8.62
N ILE A 145 16.46 -6.07 -8.37
CA ILE A 145 15.50 -5.77 -9.44
C ILE A 145 15.90 -4.49 -10.14
N SER A 146 16.32 -3.46 -9.39
CA SER A 146 16.75 -2.18 -9.93
C SER A 146 17.98 -2.33 -10.84
N ALA A 147 18.93 -3.18 -10.46
CA ALA A 147 20.09 -3.49 -11.31
C ALA A 147 19.69 -4.14 -12.65
N LYS A 148 18.67 -5.03 -12.63
CA LYS A 148 18.13 -5.65 -13.87
C LYS A 148 17.44 -4.63 -14.77
N ILE A 149 16.62 -3.74 -14.19
CA ILE A 149 15.96 -2.66 -14.93
C ILE A 149 17.02 -1.78 -15.61
N TYR A 150 18.00 -1.37 -14.85
CA TYR A 150 19.05 -0.51 -15.38
C TYR A 150 19.86 -1.18 -16.51
N ALA A 151 20.22 -2.45 -16.34
CA ALA A 151 20.93 -3.19 -17.40
C ALA A 151 20.09 -3.36 -18.69
N GLN A 152 18.76 -3.39 -18.58
CA GLN A 152 17.86 -3.42 -19.73
C GLN A 152 17.75 -2.07 -20.43
N GLU A 153 17.74 -0.97 -19.67
CA GLU A 153 17.67 0.40 -20.19
C GLU A 153 19.01 0.89 -20.77
N HIS A 154 20.13 0.28 -20.34
CA HIS A 154 21.49 0.64 -20.73
C HIS A 154 22.30 -0.59 -21.19
N PRO A 155 21.92 -1.23 -22.32
CA PRO A 155 22.57 -2.44 -22.79
C PRO A 155 24.05 -2.23 -23.17
N GLU A 156 24.49 -0.97 -23.33
CA GLU A 156 25.87 -0.59 -23.59
C GLU A 156 26.76 -0.61 -22.33
N LEU A 157 26.16 -0.68 -21.14
CA LEU A 157 26.91 -0.67 -19.88
C LEU A 157 26.96 -2.08 -19.28
N ASP A 158 28.16 -2.55 -18.97
CA ASP A 158 28.33 -3.78 -18.21
C ASP A 158 27.74 -3.60 -16.79
N ALA A 159 26.93 -4.56 -16.35
CA ALA A 159 26.28 -4.56 -15.04
C ALA A 159 27.31 -4.44 -13.88
N GLU A 160 28.54 -4.97 -14.05
CA GLU A 160 29.63 -4.81 -13.09
C GLU A 160 30.16 -3.39 -13.05
N GLN A 161 30.26 -2.72 -14.20
CA GLN A 161 30.73 -1.35 -14.31
C GLN A 161 29.72 -0.36 -13.74
N TYR A 162 28.41 -0.65 -13.87
CA TYR A 162 27.35 0.14 -13.25
C TYR A 162 27.36 0.02 -11.72
N ALA A 163 27.43 -1.19 -11.19
CA ALA A 163 27.51 -1.41 -9.74
C ALA A 163 28.75 -0.73 -9.12
N LYS A 164 29.83 -0.59 -9.88
CA LYS A 164 31.05 0.09 -9.46
C LYS A 164 30.93 1.62 -9.49
N ASN A 165 30.18 2.16 -10.42
CA ASN A 165 29.98 3.61 -10.58
C ASN A 165 28.79 4.16 -9.74
N HIS A 166 27.90 3.26 -9.29
CA HIS A 166 26.73 3.59 -8.47
C HIS A 166 26.70 2.71 -7.22
N PRO A 167 27.63 2.91 -6.27
CA PRO A 167 27.69 2.14 -5.03
C PRO A 167 26.41 2.26 -4.18
N GLU A 168 25.55 3.26 -4.46
CA GLU A 168 24.23 3.42 -3.85
C GLU A 168 23.20 2.36 -4.31
N VAL A 169 23.43 1.69 -5.44
CA VAL A 169 22.52 0.68 -6.00
C VAL A 169 22.99 -0.76 -5.74
N GLY A 170 24.24 -0.95 -5.41
CA GLY A 170 24.81 -2.29 -5.23
C GLY A 170 25.65 -2.41 -3.97
N VAL A 171 25.24 -3.33 -3.08
CA VAL A 171 26.01 -3.86 -1.95
C VAL A 171 26.22 -2.87 -0.80
N ILE A 172 25.53 -3.09 0.29
CA ILE A 172 25.89 -2.60 1.63
C ILE A 172 27.25 -3.19 2.01
N THR A 173 28.32 -2.54 1.61
CA THR A 173 29.60 -2.65 2.29
C THR A 173 29.64 -1.57 3.35
N GLU A 174 29.90 -1.96 4.59
CA GLU A 174 29.82 -1.19 5.85
C GLU A 174 30.68 0.08 5.92
N HIS A 175 31.25 0.61 4.86
CA HIS A 175 32.26 1.67 4.90
C HIS A 175 32.03 2.89 4.01
N THR A 176 30.84 3.16 3.53
CA THR A 176 30.59 4.45 2.87
C THR A 176 29.75 5.35 3.76
N LYS A 177 30.41 6.24 4.50
CA LYS A 177 29.76 7.41 5.12
C LYS A 177 29.09 8.20 4.00
N ALA A 178 27.82 7.94 3.79
CA ALA A 178 26.97 8.68 2.86
C ALA A 178 27.10 10.17 3.18
N LYS A 179 27.53 10.98 2.21
CA LYS A 179 27.34 12.43 2.24
C LYS A 179 25.85 12.66 2.47
N LYS A 180 25.47 13.00 3.70
CA LYS A 180 24.11 13.43 4.04
C LYS A 180 23.73 14.59 3.13
N SER A 181 22.98 14.33 2.08
CA SER A 181 22.20 15.37 1.44
C SER A 181 21.25 15.90 2.54
N ARG A 182 21.27 17.21 2.77
CA ARG A 182 20.38 17.91 3.72
C ARG A 182 18.94 17.97 3.16
N GLY A 183 18.41 16.87 2.63
CA GLY A 183 17.00 16.72 2.34
C GLY A 183 16.21 16.60 3.65
N LYS A 184 15.05 17.24 3.76
CA LYS A 184 14.13 16.99 4.87
C LYS A 184 13.85 15.50 4.94
N ALA A 185 14.01 14.90 6.13
CA ALA A 185 13.72 13.49 6.33
C ALA A 185 12.27 13.20 5.92
N LYS A 186 12.07 12.19 5.07
CA LYS A 186 10.74 11.81 4.59
C LYS A 186 9.97 11.07 5.67
N PRO A 187 8.64 11.27 5.77
CA PRO A 187 7.81 10.52 6.70
C PRO A 187 7.84 9.02 6.35
N LYS A 188 7.98 8.21 7.39
CA LYS A 188 8.02 6.76 7.31
C LYS A 188 6.80 6.14 7.98
N MET A 189 6.50 4.90 7.62
CA MET A 189 5.43 4.10 8.22
C MET A 189 5.91 2.68 8.48
N MET A 190 5.40 2.07 9.56
CA MET A 190 5.57 0.66 9.85
C MET A 190 4.25 0.05 10.32
N ILE A 191 4.05 -1.23 10.01
CA ILE A 191 2.90 -2.03 10.45
C ILE A 191 3.44 -3.17 11.32
N ALA A 192 3.07 -3.19 12.60
CA ALA A 192 3.58 -4.19 13.53
C ALA A 192 2.93 -5.56 13.33
N ALA A 193 1.63 -5.61 13.06
CA ALA A 193 0.91 -6.85 12.80
C ALA A 193 -0.12 -6.66 11.67
N PHE A 194 -0.21 -7.67 10.80
CA PHE A 194 -1.17 -7.72 9.72
C PHE A 194 -1.91 -9.06 9.76
N ASN A 195 -3.20 -9.02 10.10
CA ASN A 195 -4.01 -10.21 10.34
C ASN A 195 -5.10 -10.36 9.27
N ILE A 196 -5.30 -11.58 8.80
CA ILE A 196 -6.39 -11.96 7.89
C ILE A 196 -7.20 -13.03 8.59
N LYS A 197 -8.47 -12.74 8.91
CA LYS A 197 -9.35 -13.70 9.60
C LYS A 197 -9.74 -14.85 8.68
N GLU A 198 -10.12 -14.52 7.45
CA GLU A 198 -10.53 -15.48 6.42
C GLU A 198 -9.87 -15.11 5.09
N LEU A 199 -9.17 -16.07 4.49
CA LEU A 199 -8.63 -15.99 3.14
C LEU A 199 -9.30 -17.04 2.26
N GLU A 200 -9.94 -16.56 1.19
CA GLU A 200 -10.55 -17.37 0.14
C GLU A 200 -9.73 -17.24 -1.14
N LEU A 201 -9.20 -18.37 -1.62
CA LEU A 201 -8.49 -18.44 -2.89
C LEU A 201 -9.36 -19.17 -3.91
N ASN A 202 -9.77 -18.48 -4.96
CA ASN A 202 -10.48 -19.04 -6.11
C ASN A 202 -9.47 -19.31 -7.21
N ILE A 203 -9.05 -20.57 -7.37
CA ILE A 203 -8.00 -20.98 -8.31
C ILE A 203 -8.66 -21.53 -9.57
N THR A 204 -8.57 -20.81 -10.68
CA THR A 204 -9.13 -21.22 -11.95
C THR A 204 -8.02 -21.63 -12.92
N LYS A 205 -7.99 -22.93 -13.28
CA LYS A 205 -7.07 -23.51 -14.26
C LYS A 205 -7.86 -24.28 -15.31
N LYS A 206 -7.64 -24.01 -16.58
CA LYS A 206 -8.31 -24.69 -17.72
C LYS A 206 -9.84 -24.73 -17.58
N GLY A 207 -10.44 -23.63 -17.03
CA GLY A 207 -11.89 -23.52 -16.86
C GLY A 207 -12.45 -24.26 -15.62
N ILE A 208 -11.62 -24.88 -14.79
CA ILE A 208 -12.01 -25.52 -13.53
C ILE A 208 -11.60 -24.60 -12.38
N THR A 209 -12.56 -24.25 -11.54
CA THR A 209 -12.30 -23.44 -10.33
C THR A 209 -12.25 -24.30 -9.09
N GLN A 210 -11.17 -24.20 -8.34
CA GLN A 210 -10.99 -24.81 -7.03
C GLN A 210 -11.02 -23.72 -5.95
N LEU A 211 -11.77 -23.96 -4.88
CA LEU A 211 -11.83 -23.09 -3.71
C LEU A 211 -10.89 -23.61 -2.62
N VAL A 212 -10.03 -22.74 -2.11
CA VAL A 212 -9.18 -23.00 -0.94
C VAL A 212 -9.48 -21.96 0.13
N LEU A 213 -9.80 -22.42 1.34
CA LEU A 213 -10.06 -21.57 2.50
C LEU A 213 -8.93 -21.70 3.52
N LYS A 214 -8.43 -20.56 3.99
CA LYS A 214 -7.46 -20.49 5.09
C LYS A 214 -7.95 -19.48 6.12
N GLN A 215 -7.64 -19.69 7.40
CA GLN A 215 -8.08 -18.82 8.49
C GLN A 215 -6.92 -18.38 9.37
N ASN A 216 -7.09 -17.24 10.02
CA ASN A 216 -6.17 -16.70 11.04
C ASN A 216 -4.71 -16.60 10.56
N ILE A 217 -4.52 -16.00 9.39
CA ILE A 217 -3.18 -15.76 8.84
C ILE A 217 -2.63 -14.47 9.44
N THR A 218 -1.40 -14.53 9.91
CA THR A 218 -0.67 -13.36 10.42
C THR A 218 0.59 -13.14 9.59
N VAL A 219 0.74 -11.92 9.07
CA VAL A 219 1.97 -11.42 8.45
C VAL A 219 2.53 -10.37 9.41
N ASN A 220 3.69 -10.62 9.95
CA ASN A 220 4.31 -9.72 10.90
C ASN A 220 5.25 -8.72 10.21
N ASN A 221 5.24 -7.49 10.73
CA ASN A 221 6.25 -6.47 10.49
C ASN A 221 6.45 -6.09 9.02
N ILE A 222 5.52 -5.29 8.48
CA ILE A 222 5.71 -4.61 7.18
C ILE A 222 6.44 -3.30 7.43
N GLY A 223 7.58 -3.10 6.77
CA GLY A 223 8.41 -1.90 6.91
C GLY A 223 9.53 -2.01 7.94
N GLY A 224 9.73 -3.18 8.57
CA GLY A 224 10.81 -3.40 9.54
C GLY A 224 10.69 -2.52 10.79
N THR A 225 11.77 -2.42 11.58
CA THR A 225 11.82 -1.60 12.80
C THR A 225 11.99 -0.11 12.53
N GLU A 226 12.62 0.24 11.40
CA GLU A 226 12.93 1.62 11.02
C GLU A 226 11.81 2.30 10.21
N GLY A 227 10.80 1.54 9.82
CA GLY A 227 9.77 1.97 8.89
C GLY A 227 10.29 2.17 7.46
N ILE A 228 9.39 2.13 6.49
CA ILE A 228 9.62 2.46 5.07
C ILE A 228 8.97 3.79 4.73
N GLU A 229 9.31 4.40 3.61
CA GLU A 229 8.67 5.63 3.18
C GLU A 229 7.15 5.43 3.08
N MET A 230 6.38 6.43 3.53
CA MET A 230 4.91 6.33 3.62
C MET A 230 4.28 5.96 2.27
N ASN A 231 4.81 6.48 1.16
CA ASN A 231 4.30 6.16 -0.17
C ASN A 231 4.62 4.73 -0.61
N GLN A 232 5.65 4.07 -0.05
CA GLN A 232 6.02 2.69 -0.37
C GLN A 232 5.04 1.67 0.24
N ILE A 233 4.37 2.03 1.35
CA ILE A 233 3.60 1.08 2.16
C ILE A 233 2.47 0.38 1.40
N GLY A 234 1.79 1.10 0.50
CA GLY A 234 0.70 0.55 -0.31
C GLY A 234 1.17 -0.57 -1.24
N GLY A 235 2.31 -0.37 -1.91
CA GLY A 235 2.92 -1.40 -2.76
C GLY A 235 3.38 -2.62 -1.96
N GLU A 236 3.97 -2.42 -0.77
CA GLU A 236 4.38 -3.50 0.11
C GLU A 236 3.20 -4.33 0.63
N ILE A 237 2.10 -3.68 1.02
CA ILE A 237 0.88 -4.38 1.44
C ILE A 237 0.36 -5.25 0.28
N LEU A 238 0.19 -4.67 -0.93
CA LEU A 238 -0.28 -5.41 -2.10
C LEU A 238 0.62 -6.59 -2.43
N LEU A 239 1.93 -6.38 -2.44
CA LEU A 239 2.91 -7.42 -2.72
C LEU A 239 2.81 -8.58 -1.70
N ASN A 240 2.70 -8.27 -0.40
CA ASN A 240 2.54 -9.28 0.64
C ASN A 240 1.21 -10.04 0.51
N LEU A 241 0.09 -9.36 0.21
CA LEU A 241 -1.21 -10.01 0.00
C LEU A 241 -1.18 -10.97 -1.19
N LEU A 242 -0.62 -10.56 -2.33
CA LEU A 242 -0.54 -11.41 -3.52
C LEU A 242 0.40 -12.61 -3.32
N LYS A 243 1.49 -12.45 -2.57
CA LYS A 243 2.38 -13.58 -2.23
C LYS A 243 1.70 -14.65 -1.39
N LEU A 244 0.67 -14.33 -0.59
CA LEU A 244 -0.11 -15.34 0.13
C LEU A 244 -0.85 -16.31 -0.81
N ALA A 245 -1.12 -15.89 -2.03
CA ALA A 245 -1.77 -16.72 -3.06
C ALA A 245 -0.80 -17.73 -3.71
N GLN A 246 0.51 -17.58 -3.52
CA GLN A 246 1.54 -18.49 -4.07
C GLN A 246 1.96 -19.60 -3.08
N ASN A 247 1.59 -19.45 -1.78
CA ASN A 247 1.87 -20.40 -0.69
C ASN A 247 0.62 -21.23 -0.34
#